data_50a6a83a3c2972ef4a7baf8025bfd52d
#
_entry.id   50a6a83a3c2972ef4a7baf8025bfd52d
#
_cell.length_a   1.000
_cell.length_b   1.000
_cell.length_c   1.000
_cell.angle_alpha   90.00
_cell.angle_beta   90.00
_cell.angle_gamma   90.00
#
_symmetry.space_group_name_H-M   'P 1'
#
loop_
_entity.id
_entity.type
_entity.pdbx_description
1 polymer ?
#
loop_
_entity_poly.entity_id
_entity_poly.type
_entity_poly.pdbx_seq_one_letter_code
_entity_poly.pdbx_strand_id
1 'polypeptide(L)'
;SRRQRQICIRDRQVDTPQNLYQKPGNLFVAGFMGSPQMNFLDAVISEKGGNLIAKVGDHELAIPAAKAKALKDGGYVGKTVVLGIRPEDIHDSQMFIEASPSAPMTSVVKVYELLGAEVFLYFDVNGTQVTARVDPRTTAKTGDPIKFAFDMEKSHFFDKETELTICN
;
A
#
# COMPACT_ATOMS: atom_id res chain seq x y z
N SER A 1 31.45 -12.69 -13.53
CA SER A 1 30.48 -11.83 -12.87
C SER A 1 29.08 -12.16 -13.34
N ARG A 2 28.18 -12.50 -12.43
CA ARG A 2 26.78 -12.69 -12.80
C ARG A 2 26.21 -11.33 -13.21
N ARG A 3 25.99 -11.14 -14.50
CA ARG A 3 25.23 -9.97 -14.97
C ARG A 3 23.84 -10.06 -14.33
N GLN A 4 23.49 -9.09 -13.52
CA GLN A 4 22.12 -8.98 -13.01
C GLN A 4 21.18 -8.85 -14.23
N ARG A 5 20.17 -9.70 -14.31
CA ARG A 5 19.17 -9.60 -15.36
C ARG A 5 18.39 -8.31 -15.17
N GLN A 6 18.35 -7.51 -16.20
CA GLN A 6 17.49 -6.34 -16.27
C GLN A 6 16.19 -6.72 -16.95
N ILE A 7 15.10 -6.12 -16.50
CA ILE A 7 13.76 -6.32 -17.06
C ILE A 7 13.27 -4.99 -17.61
N CYS A 8 12.86 -5.01 -18.87
CA CYS A 8 12.18 -3.90 -19.50
C CYS A 8 10.69 -4.20 -19.58
N ILE A 9 9.87 -3.36 -18.94
CA ILE A 9 8.42 -3.53 -18.89
C ILE A 9 7.78 -2.40 -19.69
N ARG A 10 7.38 -2.70 -20.93
CA ARG A 10 6.74 -1.77 -21.87
C ARG A 10 7.45 -0.41 -21.94
N ASP A 11 8.77 -0.43 -21.98
CA ASP A 11 9.64 0.76 -22.06
C ASP A 11 9.39 1.81 -20.95
N ARG A 12 8.77 1.41 -19.84
CA ARG A 12 8.44 2.32 -18.73
C ARG A 12 9.53 2.36 -17.66
N GLN A 13 10.22 1.25 -17.45
CA GLN A 13 11.34 1.16 -16.53
C GLN A 13 12.20 -0.04 -16.88
N VAL A 14 13.53 0.15 -16.86
CA VAL A 14 14.52 -0.91 -17.01
C VAL A 14 15.36 -0.94 -15.75
N ASP A 15 15.33 -2.06 -15.03
CA ASP A 15 16.08 -2.20 -13.79
C ASP A 15 16.15 -3.68 -13.37
N THR A 16 16.82 -3.96 -12.23
CA THR A 16 16.80 -5.30 -11.63
C THR A 16 15.41 -5.64 -11.10
N PRO A 17 15.02 -6.94 -11.04
CA PRO A 17 13.74 -7.34 -10.47
C PRO A 17 13.51 -6.82 -9.06
N GLN A 18 14.55 -6.81 -8.22
CA GLN A 18 14.46 -6.32 -6.85
C GLN A 18 14.13 -4.82 -6.80
N ASN A 19 14.78 -4.00 -7.61
CA ASN A 19 14.50 -2.57 -7.66
C ASN A 19 13.12 -2.27 -8.21
N LEU A 20 12.68 -3.00 -9.25
CA LEU A 20 11.33 -2.87 -9.80
C LEU A 20 10.25 -3.19 -8.75
N TYR A 21 10.52 -4.15 -7.87
CA TYR A 21 9.61 -4.50 -6.78
C TYR A 21 9.66 -3.47 -5.65
N GLN A 22 10.84 -3.12 -5.14
CA GLN A 22 11.00 -2.24 -3.96
C GLN A 22 10.79 -0.77 -4.28
N LYS A 23 11.21 -0.33 -5.47
CA LYS A 23 11.17 1.08 -5.90
C LYS A 23 10.59 1.20 -7.31
N PRO A 24 9.30 0.86 -7.49
CA PRO A 24 8.68 1.01 -8.80
C PRO A 24 8.69 2.47 -9.24
N GLY A 25 8.95 2.72 -10.52
CA GLY A 25 9.00 4.06 -11.08
C GLY A 25 7.64 4.61 -11.49
N ASN A 26 6.63 3.77 -11.60
CA ASN A 26 5.28 4.16 -11.96
C ASN A 26 4.24 3.11 -11.55
N LEU A 27 2.96 3.44 -11.69
CA LEU A 27 1.84 2.54 -11.35
C LEU A 27 1.87 1.23 -12.12
N PHE A 28 2.25 1.25 -13.39
CA PHE A 28 2.29 0.04 -14.20
C PHE A 28 3.30 -0.96 -13.65
N VAL A 29 4.52 -0.50 -13.35
CA VAL A 29 5.58 -1.35 -12.78
C VAL A 29 5.16 -1.87 -11.41
N ALA A 30 4.60 -1.01 -10.57
CA ALA A 30 4.14 -1.40 -9.22
C ALA A 30 3.06 -2.47 -9.27
N GLY A 31 2.10 -2.35 -10.18
CA GLY A 31 1.03 -3.32 -10.34
C GLY A 31 1.48 -4.62 -11.00
N PHE A 32 2.50 -4.56 -11.87
CA PHE A 32 3.03 -5.73 -12.57
C PHE A 32 3.91 -6.60 -11.68
N MET A 33 4.70 -5.97 -10.79
CA MET A 33 5.65 -6.70 -9.93
C MET A 33 4.97 -7.17 -8.65
N GLY A 34 5.06 -8.46 -8.41
CA GLY A 34 4.52 -9.11 -7.21
C GLY A 34 3.28 -9.96 -7.49
N SER A 35 3.07 -10.97 -6.65
CA SER A 35 1.90 -11.85 -6.69
C SER A 35 1.50 -12.17 -5.23
N PRO A 36 0.31 -11.72 -4.78
CA PRO A 36 -0.63 -10.89 -5.51
C PRO A 36 -0.12 -9.46 -5.76
N GLN A 37 -0.82 -8.74 -6.64
CA GLN A 37 -0.44 -7.39 -7.04
C GLN A 37 -0.58 -6.38 -5.89
N MET A 38 0.14 -5.25 -5.98
CA MET A 38 0.00 -4.13 -5.07
C MET A 38 -1.44 -3.60 -5.07
N ASN A 39 -1.94 -3.23 -3.90
CA ASN A 39 -3.23 -2.55 -3.79
C ASN A 39 -3.06 -1.06 -4.10
N PHE A 40 -3.99 -0.51 -4.85
CA PHE A 40 -4.02 0.92 -5.18
C PHE A 40 -5.30 1.55 -4.66
N LEU A 41 -5.15 2.63 -3.89
CA LEU A 41 -6.25 3.36 -3.30
C LEU A 41 -6.09 4.85 -3.60
N ASP A 42 -7.18 5.53 -3.92
CA ASP A 42 -7.17 6.98 -3.99
C ASP A 42 -7.05 7.57 -2.58
N ALA A 43 -6.13 8.50 -2.41
CA ALA A 43 -5.92 9.17 -1.14
C ALA A 43 -5.78 10.68 -1.33
N VAL A 44 -6.41 11.45 -0.48
CA VAL A 44 -6.27 12.90 -0.45
C VAL A 44 -5.20 13.27 0.55
N ILE A 45 -4.20 14.02 0.11
CA ILE A 45 -3.12 14.49 0.98
C ILE A 45 -3.56 15.77 1.68
N SER A 46 -3.48 15.78 2.99
CA SER A 46 -3.82 16.97 3.79
C SER A 46 -2.85 17.17 4.95
N GLU A 47 -2.86 18.36 5.52
CA GLU A 47 -2.08 18.68 6.72
C GLU A 47 -2.96 18.62 7.96
N LYS A 48 -2.43 18.02 9.03
CA LYS A 48 -3.09 17.98 10.33
C LYS A 48 -2.03 18.11 11.43
N GLY A 49 -2.10 19.18 12.20
CA GLY A 49 -1.15 19.42 13.29
C GLY A 49 0.30 19.52 12.85
N GLY A 50 0.57 20.07 11.66
CA GLY A 50 1.92 20.20 11.11
C GLY A 50 2.45 18.94 10.42
N ASN A 51 1.70 17.85 10.41
CA ASN A 51 2.06 16.60 9.77
C ASN A 51 1.15 16.34 8.56
N LEU A 52 1.65 15.60 7.58
CA LEU A 52 0.83 15.18 6.45
C LEU A 52 0.10 13.87 6.77
N ILE A 53 -1.13 13.79 6.32
CA ILE A 53 -1.94 12.58 6.35
C ILE A 53 -2.46 12.25 4.97
N ALA A 54 -2.67 10.96 4.72
CA ALA A 54 -3.35 10.46 3.54
C ALA A 54 -4.76 10.03 3.97
N LYS A 55 -5.78 10.69 3.42
CA LYS A 55 -7.17 10.35 3.70
C LYS A 55 -7.69 9.38 2.65
N VAL A 56 -8.02 8.17 3.08
CA VAL A 56 -8.70 7.16 2.27
C VAL A 56 -10.13 7.05 2.80
N GLY A 57 -11.06 7.75 2.15
CA GLY A 57 -12.42 7.92 2.69
C GLY A 57 -12.37 8.63 4.04
N ASP A 58 -12.91 8.00 5.07
CA ASP A 58 -12.91 8.53 6.44
C ASP A 58 -11.65 8.15 7.24
N HIS A 59 -10.77 7.33 6.65
CA HIS A 59 -9.55 6.88 7.31
C HIS A 59 -8.41 7.87 7.12
N GLU A 60 -7.78 8.26 8.21
CA GLU A 60 -6.62 9.17 8.20
C GLU A 60 -5.35 8.36 8.49
N LEU A 61 -4.46 8.31 7.51
CA LEU A 61 -3.22 7.55 7.60
C LEU A 61 -2.04 8.51 7.77
N ALA A 62 -1.27 8.33 8.84
CA ALA A 62 -0.08 9.13 9.08
C ALA A 62 0.98 8.83 8.02
N ILE A 63 1.54 9.87 7.41
CA ILE A 63 2.57 9.74 6.38
C ILE A 63 3.94 9.90 7.03
N PRO A 64 4.87 8.94 6.84
CA PRO A 64 6.25 9.08 7.34
C PRO A 64 6.93 10.35 6.83
N ALA A 65 7.79 10.94 7.63
CA ALA A 65 8.38 12.25 7.38
C ALA A 65 9.08 12.38 6.02
N ALA A 66 9.83 11.35 5.59
CA ALA A 66 10.53 11.38 4.32
C ALA A 66 9.56 11.39 3.12
N LYS A 67 8.47 10.62 3.22
CA LYS A 67 7.42 10.59 2.20
C LYS A 67 6.60 11.88 2.20
N ALA A 68 6.32 12.41 3.39
CA ALA A 68 5.62 13.68 3.55
C ALA A 68 6.40 14.83 2.90
N LYS A 69 7.72 14.84 3.06
CA LYS A 69 8.59 15.83 2.42
C LYS A 69 8.48 15.78 0.91
N ALA A 70 8.56 14.60 0.31
CA ALA A 70 8.43 14.41 -1.13
C ALA A 70 7.07 14.88 -1.67
N LEU A 71 6.00 14.57 -0.96
CA LEU A 71 4.64 14.99 -1.32
C LEU A 71 4.48 16.51 -1.22
N LYS A 72 5.02 17.12 -0.17
CA LYS A 72 4.95 18.56 0.03
C LYS A 72 5.78 19.32 -1.02
N ASP A 73 7.00 18.87 -1.27
CA ASP A 73 7.89 19.48 -2.27
C ASP A 73 7.31 19.37 -3.69
N GLY A 74 6.58 18.30 -3.99
CA GLY A 74 5.89 18.10 -5.26
C GLY A 74 4.58 18.88 -5.41
N GLY A 75 4.11 19.56 -4.36
CA GLY A 75 2.86 20.32 -4.40
C GLY A 75 1.60 19.48 -4.35
N TYR A 76 1.63 18.31 -3.71
CA TYR A 76 0.50 17.38 -3.66
C TYR A 76 -0.45 17.60 -2.47
N VAL A 77 -0.13 18.50 -1.55
CA VAL A 77 -1.02 18.82 -0.43
C VAL A 77 -2.36 19.36 -0.97
N GLY A 78 -3.46 18.76 -0.54
CA GLY A 78 -4.80 19.06 -1.01
C GLY A 78 -5.19 18.33 -2.29
N LYS A 79 -4.31 17.53 -2.86
CA LYS A 79 -4.58 16.77 -4.09
C LYS A 79 -4.85 15.31 -3.80
N THR A 80 -5.58 14.66 -4.72
CA THR A 80 -5.77 13.22 -4.73
C THR A 80 -4.59 12.56 -5.43
N VAL A 81 -3.98 11.59 -4.76
CA VAL A 81 -2.89 10.76 -5.29
C VAL A 81 -3.29 9.30 -5.20
N VAL A 82 -2.50 8.41 -5.79
CA VAL A 82 -2.69 6.97 -5.64
C VAL A 82 -1.73 6.47 -4.57
N LEU A 83 -2.30 5.86 -3.53
CA LEU A 83 -1.56 5.15 -2.48
C LEU A 83 -1.41 3.70 -2.88
N GLY A 84 -0.18 3.21 -2.98
CA GLY A 84 0.13 1.81 -3.21
C GLY A 84 0.60 1.14 -1.93
N ILE A 85 -0.01 0.01 -1.61
CA ILE A 85 0.37 -0.81 -0.46
C ILE A 85 0.33 -2.29 -0.86
N ARG A 86 1.38 -3.03 -0.56
CA ARG A 86 1.44 -4.45 -0.90
C ARG A 86 0.66 -5.29 0.11
N PRO A 87 0.13 -6.44 -0.31
CA PRO A 87 -0.63 -7.32 0.59
C PRO A 87 0.11 -7.69 1.87
N GLU A 88 1.42 -7.94 1.80
CA GLU A 88 2.26 -8.27 2.95
C GLU A 88 2.48 -7.11 3.92
N ASP A 89 2.17 -5.90 3.52
CA ASP A 89 2.34 -4.68 4.32
C ASP A 89 1.02 -4.21 4.97
N ILE A 90 -0.01 -5.04 4.89
CA ILE A 90 -1.28 -4.88 5.60
C ILE A 90 -1.32 -5.91 6.73
N HIS A 91 -1.46 -5.44 7.97
CA HIS A 91 -1.35 -6.29 9.16
C HIS A 91 -2.65 -6.28 9.97
N ASP A 92 -3.07 -7.46 10.42
CA ASP A 92 -4.22 -7.64 11.32
C ASP A 92 -3.80 -8.01 12.75
N SER A 93 -2.51 -8.09 13.02
CA SER A 93 -2.03 -8.42 14.37
C SER A 93 -2.27 -7.26 15.35
N GLN A 94 -2.72 -7.59 16.54
CA GLN A 94 -2.98 -6.61 17.59
C GLN A 94 -1.73 -5.80 17.94
N MET A 95 -0.57 -6.46 17.99
CA MET A 95 0.71 -5.80 18.29
C MET A 95 1.05 -4.72 17.26
N PHE A 96 0.89 -5.01 15.97
CA PHE A 96 1.15 -4.05 14.92
C PHE A 96 0.16 -2.88 14.96
N ILE A 97 -1.13 -3.20 15.14
CA ILE A 97 -2.19 -2.18 15.19
C ILE A 97 -1.95 -1.20 16.34
N GLU A 98 -1.60 -1.69 17.51
CA GLU A 98 -1.32 -0.86 18.69
C GLU A 98 -0.07 0.01 18.51
N ALA A 99 0.93 -0.50 17.80
CA ALA A 99 2.17 0.25 17.50
C ALA A 99 2.03 1.23 16.33
N SER A 100 0.95 1.13 15.54
CA SER A 100 0.73 1.99 14.39
C SER A 100 0.43 3.43 14.82
N PRO A 101 1.02 4.44 14.14
CA PRO A 101 0.72 5.85 14.43
C PRO A 101 -0.67 6.28 13.98
N SER A 102 -1.32 5.49 13.12
CA SER A 102 -2.66 5.77 12.63
C SER A 102 -3.70 4.98 13.41
N ALA A 103 -4.94 5.49 13.47
CA ALA A 103 -6.05 4.74 14.02
C ALA A 103 -6.30 3.48 13.19
N PRO A 104 -6.70 2.36 13.82
CA PRO A 104 -6.98 1.14 13.08
C PRO A 104 -8.15 1.33 12.12
N MET A 105 -8.04 0.69 10.97
CA MET A 105 -9.12 0.60 10.01
C MET A 105 -9.95 -0.66 10.26
N THR A 106 -11.21 -0.61 9.88
CA THR A 106 -12.13 -1.74 10.02
C THR A 106 -12.82 -2.05 8.70
N SER A 107 -13.08 -3.32 8.47
CA SER A 107 -13.85 -3.79 7.32
C SER A 107 -14.46 -5.17 7.65
N VAL A 108 -15.06 -5.80 6.66
CA VAL A 108 -15.60 -7.16 6.77
C VAL A 108 -14.89 -8.03 5.74
N VAL A 109 -14.38 -9.19 6.17
CA VAL A 109 -13.70 -10.14 5.29
C VAL A 109 -14.73 -10.72 4.31
N LYS A 110 -14.53 -10.49 3.02
CA LYS A 110 -15.38 -11.04 1.96
C LYS A 110 -14.96 -12.44 1.55
N VAL A 111 -13.64 -12.67 1.46
CA VAL A 111 -13.08 -13.94 1.05
C VAL A 111 -11.86 -14.24 1.93
N TYR A 112 -11.74 -15.49 2.33
CA TYR A 112 -10.58 -16.06 2.99
C TYR A 112 -10.02 -17.15 2.08
N GLU A 113 -8.73 -17.06 1.76
CA GLU A 113 -8.04 -18.09 0.99
C GLU A 113 -6.81 -18.59 1.73
N LEU A 114 -6.68 -19.90 1.83
CA LEU A 114 -5.46 -20.56 2.29
C LEU A 114 -4.73 -21.13 1.06
N LEU A 115 -3.60 -20.52 0.71
CA LEU A 115 -2.77 -20.96 -0.42
C LEU A 115 -1.42 -21.43 0.11
N GLY A 116 -1.24 -22.76 0.21
CA GLY A 116 -0.07 -23.33 0.84
C GLY A 116 0.00 -22.97 2.31
N ALA A 117 1.06 -22.26 2.72
CA ALA A 117 1.26 -21.79 4.09
C ALA A 117 0.86 -20.32 4.27
N GLU A 118 0.24 -19.68 3.27
CA GLU A 118 -0.11 -18.27 3.30
C GLU A 118 -1.63 -18.09 3.31
N VAL A 119 -2.10 -17.11 4.10
CA VAL A 119 -3.49 -16.71 4.16
C VAL A 119 -3.67 -15.36 3.50
N PHE A 120 -4.62 -15.27 2.57
CA PHE A 120 -5.02 -14.04 1.93
C PHE A 120 -6.44 -13.67 2.36
N LEU A 121 -6.62 -12.43 2.78
CA LEU A 121 -7.92 -11.87 3.10
C LEU A 121 -8.29 -10.81 2.06
N TYR A 122 -9.53 -10.84 1.61
CA TYR A 122 -10.09 -9.88 0.66
C TYR A 122 -11.20 -9.11 1.35
N PHE A 123 -11.10 -7.79 1.34
CA PHE A 123 -12.09 -6.91 1.95
C PHE A 123 -12.07 -5.55 1.25
N ASP A 124 -13.10 -4.74 1.46
CA ASP A 124 -13.18 -3.41 0.86
C ASP A 124 -12.67 -2.34 1.81
N VAL A 125 -11.95 -1.38 1.24
CA VAL A 125 -11.56 -0.14 1.89
C VAL A 125 -12.05 1.01 1.02
N ASN A 126 -12.97 1.80 1.53
CA ASN A 126 -13.58 2.93 0.79
C ASN A 126 -14.09 2.52 -0.61
N GLY A 127 -14.76 1.37 -0.67
CA GLY A 127 -15.34 0.84 -1.92
C GLY A 127 -14.36 0.15 -2.87
N THR A 128 -13.09 0.10 -2.53
CA THR A 128 -12.05 -0.58 -3.33
C THR A 128 -11.68 -1.90 -2.68
N GLN A 129 -11.68 -2.98 -3.46
CA GLN A 129 -11.24 -4.29 -2.98
C GLN A 129 -9.74 -4.30 -2.72
N VAL A 130 -9.38 -4.76 -1.53
CA VAL A 130 -8.01 -4.85 -1.04
C VAL A 130 -7.70 -6.31 -0.70
N THR A 131 -6.48 -6.73 -1.02
CA THR A 131 -5.94 -8.04 -0.65
C THR A 131 -4.87 -7.86 0.40
N ALA A 132 -5.00 -8.57 1.53
CA ALA A 132 -3.99 -8.62 2.57
C ALA A 132 -3.43 -10.03 2.71
N ARG A 133 -2.11 -10.14 2.88
CA ARG A 133 -1.46 -11.41 3.23
C ARG A 133 -1.14 -11.37 4.72
N VAL A 134 -1.77 -12.25 5.48
CA VAL A 134 -1.68 -12.29 6.93
C VAL A 134 -1.12 -13.61 7.43
N ASP A 135 -0.72 -13.64 8.69
CA ASP A 135 -0.22 -14.85 9.34
C ASP A 135 -1.30 -15.94 9.33
N PRO A 136 -0.95 -17.21 9.02
CA PRO A 136 -1.91 -18.33 9.07
C PRO A 136 -2.59 -18.52 10.43
N ARG A 137 -2.06 -17.95 11.49
CA ARG A 137 -2.68 -17.99 12.83
C ARG A 137 -3.83 -17.00 12.97
N THR A 138 -4.15 -16.23 11.94
CA THR A 138 -5.30 -15.31 11.99
C THR A 138 -6.58 -16.07 12.32
N THR A 139 -7.42 -15.45 13.16
CA THR A 139 -8.75 -15.98 13.46
C THR A 139 -9.82 -15.45 12.52
N ALA A 140 -9.48 -14.54 11.63
CA ALA A 140 -10.42 -13.94 10.69
C ALA A 140 -10.92 -14.97 9.67
N LYS A 141 -12.23 -14.99 9.46
CA LYS A 141 -12.93 -15.86 8.49
C LYS A 141 -13.85 -15.02 7.64
N THR A 142 -14.29 -15.57 6.51
CA THR A 142 -15.28 -14.93 5.64
C THR A 142 -16.51 -14.50 6.45
N GLY A 143 -16.89 -13.23 6.31
CA GLY A 143 -18.01 -12.62 7.01
C GLY A 143 -17.65 -11.97 8.35
N ASP A 144 -16.44 -12.18 8.86
CA ASP A 144 -16.02 -11.60 10.13
C ASP A 144 -15.59 -10.14 9.96
N PRO A 145 -15.84 -9.29 10.99
CA PRO A 145 -15.22 -7.98 11.04
C PRO A 145 -13.73 -8.11 11.27
N ILE A 146 -12.95 -7.25 10.63
CA ILE A 146 -11.49 -7.22 10.76
C ILE A 146 -11.02 -5.81 11.12
N LYS A 147 -10.05 -5.72 12.03
CA LYS A 147 -9.24 -4.52 12.26
C LYS A 147 -7.88 -4.74 11.66
N PHE A 148 -7.36 -3.72 10.98
CA PHE A 148 -6.08 -3.81 10.31
C PHE A 148 -5.39 -2.44 10.25
N ALA A 149 -4.10 -2.45 9.95
CA ALA A 149 -3.32 -1.25 9.72
C ALA A 149 -2.36 -1.47 8.55
N PHE A 150 -2.04 -0.40 7.85
CA PHE A 150 -1.04 -0.38 6.79
C PHE A 150 0.33 -0.03 7.38
N ASP A 151 1.36 -0.73 6.95
CA ASP A 151 2.74 -0.31 7.20
C ASP A 151 3.09 0.83 6.24
N MET A 152 2.83 2.06 6.69
CA MET A 152 3.00 3.26 5.86
C MET A 152 4.47 3.55 5.52
N GLU A 153 5.42 3.00 6.26
CA GLU A 153 6.85 3.07 5.90
C GLU A 153 7.13 2.37 4.56
N LYS A 154 6.31 1.39 4.21
CA LYS A 154 6.41 0.62 2.96
C LYS A 154 5.38 1.05 1.93
N SER A 155 4.66 2.14 2.16
CA SER A 155 3.71 2.68 1.20
C SER A 155 4.42 3.36 0.03
N HIS A 156 3.71 3.42 -1.09
CA HIS A 156 4.15 4.11 -2.30
C HIS A 156 3.09 5.13 -2.70
N PHE A 157 3.53 6.27 -3.23
CA PHE A 157 2.62 7.30 -3.71
C PHE A 157 2.90 7.60 -5.17
N PHE A 158 1.84 7.70 -5.96
CA PHE A 158 1.91 7.92 -7.39
C PHE A 158 1.03 9.11 -7.77
N ASP A 159 1.51 9.89 -8.75
CA ASP A 159 0.71 10.94 -9.37
C ASP A 159 -0.46 10.30 -10.13
N LYS A 160 -1.67 10.77 -9.86
CA LYS A 160 -2.87 10.16 -10.43
C LYS A 160 -3.00 10.39 -11.94
N GLU A 161 -2.51 11.51 -12.44
CA GLU A 161 -2.59 11.87 -13.86
C GLU A 161 -1.44 11.26 -14.67
N THR A 162 -0.20 11.43 -14.22
CA THR A 162 0.99 10.96 -14.92
C THR A 162 1.31 9.50 -14.63
N GLU A 163 0.77 8.94 -13.54
CA GLU A 163 1.08 7.60 -13.02
C GLU A 163 2.54 7.43 -12.58
N LEU A 164 3.31 8.50 -12.54
CA LEU A 164 4.70 8.47 -12.09
C LEU A 164 4.78 8.40 -10.56
N THR A 165 5.82 7.73 -10.08
CA THR A 165 6.08 7.64 -8.64
C THR A 165 6.44 9.00 -8.07
N ILE A 166 5.76 9.39 -6.99
CA ILE A 166 6.11 10.56 -6.19
C ILE A 166 7.16 10.17 -5.15
N CYS A 167 6.93 9.07 -4.45
CA CYS A 167 7.88 8.48 -3.49
C CYS A 167 7.59 7.00 -3.24
N ASN A 168 8.63 6.30 -2.87
CA ASN A 168 8.58 4.88 -2.53
C ASN A 168 8.82 4.66 -1.04
#